data_3e87b7af0c8120d6c3ac030149646166
#
_entry.id   3e87b7af0c8120d6c3ac030149646166
#
_cell.length_a   1.000
_cell.length_b   1.000
_cell.length_c   1.000
_cell.angle_alpha   90.00
_cell.angle_beta   90.00
_cell.angle_gamma   90.00
#
_symmetry.space_group_name_H-M   'P 1'
#
loop_
_entity.id
_entity.type
_entity.pdbx_description
1 polymer ?
#
loop_
_entity_poly.entity_id
_entity_poly.type
_entity_poly.pdbx_seq_one_letter_code
_entity_poly.pdbx_strand_id
1 'polypeptide(L)'
;MSDDRRSSRPQGSGRDMGARRAPSGRPQGQPRREGGQRPAQRREYDDRSMRGDRVVDSRRTAPNGRKPQKQKSKTGKVVLIIFEILLLAALGIALYFILNTTKAGKIELPEEDIIINEEVKAKLQSQASASNKGSGDTANMTGYRNIALFGVDSREGALTKNTRSDTIMVASINMETGDCKLVSVFRDTYLNLSNDSYNKCNAAYAKGGPMQAINMLNMNLDLDITDFVTIGFEGLIDVIDAVGGVEINVTEAEIKHLNNYQISMVGKSSDGINFTANEGTDYIPVKSPGMQTLNGLQATAYCRIRYVGDDFQRAERQRTVIKAIMDKAKANPGKLAGIAESVFDEVYTSLDLSEILDILSNITKYQIVDEMGFPDADMRAGGTIGNKGSCIVPLTLENNVILLHEFMFGEKNYEPSSTVKTCSQQIINETGQYLK
;
A
#
# COMPACT_ATOMS: atom_id res chain seq x y z
N MET A 1 38.01 -55.99 -22.05
CA MET A 1 37.43 -56.07 -23.40
C MET A 1 36.77 -54.73 -23.62
N SER A 2 37.50 -53.65 -24.04
CA SER A 2 37.77 -53.27 -25.43
C SER A 2 36.48 -52.96 -26.17
N ASP A 3 36.20 -51.80 -26.70
CA ASP A 3 36.90 -50.80 -27.52
C ASP A 3 35.99 -49.58 -27.61
N ASP A 4 36.37 -48.38 -27.41
CA ASP A 4 37.05 -47.35 -28.22
C ASP A 4 36.50 -47.11 -29.63
N ARG A 5 36.15 -45.87 -29.94
CA ARG A 5 36.31 -45.06 -31.17
C ARG A 5 35.40 -43.83 -31.16
N ARG A 6 35.86 -42.69 -30.88
CA ARG A 6 36.63 -41.60 -31.61
C ARG A 6 36.13 -41.32 -33.02
N SER A 7 35.98 -40.01 -33.16
CA SER A 7 36.23 -39.09 -34.29
C SER A 7 34.96 -38.59 -34.96
N SER A 8 34.84 -37.37 -35.48
CA SER A 8 35.79 -36.29 -35.78
C SER A 8 35.00 -35.07 -36.24
N ARG A 9 35.51 -33.89 -35.91
CA ARG A 9 35.20 -32.65 -36.64
C ARG A 9 35.70 -32.70 -38.07
N PRO A 10 35.21 -31.83 -38.99
CA PRO A 10 36.11 -30.96 -39.68
C PRO A 10 35.80 -29.47 -39.62
N GLN A 11 36.88 -28.72 -39.57
CA GLN A 11 37.03 -27.33 -39.92
C GLN A 11 37.12 -27.13 -41.44
N GLY A 12 36.89 -25.90 -41.85
CA GLY A 12 37.41 -25.33 -43.09
C GLY A 12 36.63 -24.09 -43.51
N SER A 13 37.18 -22.90 -43.29
CA SER A 13 37.91 -21.98 -44.14
C SER A 13 37.04 -21.38 -45.24
N GLY A 14 36.87 -20.07 -45.45
CA GLY A 14 37.77 -18.94 -45.37
C GLY A 14 37.60 -18.12 -46.62
N ARG A 15 37.88 -16.81 -46.54
CA ARG A 15 38.01 -15.81 -47.65
C ARG A 15 36.76 -15.00 -47.91
N ASP A 16 36.75 -13.73 -47.81
CA ASP A 16 37.64 -12.55 -47.85
C ASP A 16 37.19 -11.63 -48.98
N MET A 17 37.26 -10.33 -48.71
CA MET A 17 37.33 -9.19 -49.59
C MET A 17 36.08 -8.62 -50.28
N GLY A 18 35.90 -7.31 -50.00
CA GLY A 18 35.24 -6.40 -50.91
C GLY A 18 34.83 -5.07 -50.29
N ALA A 19 35.84 -4.25 -49.96
CA ALA A 19 35.65 -2.81 -49.70
C ALA A 19 35.18 -2.08 -50.96
N ARG A 20 34.31 -1.07 -50.81
CA ARG A 20 34.40 0.24 -51.49
C ARG A 20 33.27 1.17 -51.11
N ARG A 21 33.67 2.24 -50.37
CA ARG A 21 33.55 3.68 -50.68
C ARG A 21 32.13 4.29 -50.74
N ALA A 22 32.00 5.24 -49.84
CA ALA A 22 31.12 6.42 -49.93
C ALA A 22 31.52 7.33 -51.14
N PRO A 23 30.65 8.24 -51.55
CA PRO A 23 30.84 9.65 -51.20
C PRO A 23 29.54 10.41 -50.85
N SER A 24 29.58 11.22 -49.81
CA SER A 24 29.69 12.70 -49.83
C SER A 24 28.61 13.45 -50.66
N GLY A 25 27.90 14.32 -49.97
CA GLY A 25 27.04 15.35 -50.64
C GLY A 25 26.23 16.19 -49.63
N ARG A 26 26.86 17.15 -48.98
CA ARG A 26 26.22 18.41 -48.62
C ARG A 26 26.33 19.36 -49.79
N PRO A 27 25.40 20.32 -49.96
CA PRO A 27 25.62 21.70 -49.52
C PRO A 27 24.32 22.34 -48.95
N GLN A 28 24.43 23.08 -47.87
CA GLN A 28 24.52 24.55 -47.78
C GLN A 28 23.47 25.35 -48.59
N GLY A 29 22.74 26.19 -47.86
CA GLY A 29 21.94 27.29 -48.43
C GLY A 29 21.08 27.98 -47.37
N GLN A 30 21.67 28.88 -46.54
CA GLN A 30 20.97 30.07 -46.07
C GLN A 30 21.06 31.15 -47.14
N PRO A 31 20.20 32.19 -47.16
CA PRO A 31 20.35 33.38 -46.33
C PRO A 31 19.02 34.02 -45.86
N ARG A 32 19.04 34.56 -44.66
CA ARG A 32 19.06 36.00 -44.28
C ARG A 32 18.05 36.95 -44.99
N ARG A 33 17.22 37.62 -44.15
CA ARG A 33 17.18 39.06 -43.83
C ARG A 33 15.95 39.39 -43.02
N GLU A 34 16.11 39.98 -41.83
CA GLU A 34 16.05 41.41 -41.44
C GLU A 34 14.62 41.97 -41.55
N GLY A 35 14.03 42.62 -40.60
CA GLY A 35 14.49 43.45 -39.52
C GLY A 35 13.30 44.17 -38.92
N GLY A 36 13.51 44.86 -37.84
CA GLY A 36 12.69 46.00 -37.36
C GLY A 36 12.19 45.79 -35.93
N GLN A 37 12.97 45.99 -34.95
CA GLN A 37 13.26 47.17 -34.10
C GLN A 37 12.03 47.77 -33.43
N ARG A 38 12.13 47.70 -32.09
CA ARG A 38 11.59 48.50 -30.98
C ARG A 38 11.39 50.00 -31.31
N PRO A 39 10.74 50.86 -30.45
CA PRO A 39 11.12 50.97 -29.05
C PRO A 39 9.97 51.30 -28.03
N ALA A 40 10.36 51.17 -26.80
CA ALA A 40 9.76 51.68 -25.61
C ALA A 40 9.78 53.23 -25.57
N GLN A 41 8.81 53.87 -24.97
CA GLN A 41 8.98 55.17 -24.35
C GLN A 41 8.19 55.29 -23.05
N ARG A 42 8.97 55.39 -22.04
CA ARG A 42 8.79 55.98 -20.72
C ARG A 42 8.76 57.47 -20.88
N ARG A 43 7.85 58.20 -20.26
CA ARG A 43 8.07 59.58 -19.82
C ARG A 43 7.33 59.86 -18.53
N GLU A 44 8.10 60.21 -17.65
CA GLU A 44 8.03 60.89 -16.39
C GLU A 44 7.86 62.40 -16.59
N TYR A 45 7.45 63.07 -15.48
CA TYR A 45 7.57 64.51 -15.13
C TYR A 45 6.59 65.46 -15.82
N ASP A 46 6.04 66.46 -15.16
CA ASP A 46 6.45 67.41 -14.13
C ASP A 46 5.23 68.23 -13.67
N ASP A 47 4.98 68.42 -12.47
CA ASP A 47 5.09 69.49 -11.46
C ASP A 47 4.95 70.93 -11.97
N ARG A 48 4.31 71.71 -11.08
CA ARG A 48 4.28 73.17 -10.92
C ARG A 48 3.01 73.89 -11.35
N SER A 49 2.28 74.29 -10.36
CA SER A 49 2.36 75.52 -9.55
C SER A 49 1.47 76.63 -10.02
N MET A 50 0.94 77.22 -9.04
CA MET A 50 0.70 78.63 -8.76
C MET A 50 -0.76 79.15 -8.68
N ARG A 51 -1.12 79.41 -7.45
CA ARG A 51 -1.54 80.72 -6.88
C ARG A 51 -2.68 81.48 -7.53
N GLY A 52 -3.59 81.86 -6.66
CA GLY A 52 -4.42 83.08 -6.84
C GLY A 52 -5.55 83.15 -5.82
N ASP A 53 -5.25 83.90 -4.78
CA ASP A 53 -6.07 84.50 -3.75
C ASP A 53 -7.42 85.09 -4.16
N ARG A 54 -8.39 85.03 -3.28
CA ARG A 54 -9.09 86.10 -2.49
C ARG A 54 -10.52 85.71 -2.15
N VAL A 55 -10.80 85.53 -0.89
CA VAL A 55 -11.50 86.36 0.08
C VAL A 55 -12.83 86.95 -0.43
N VAL A 56 -13.92 86.61 0.22
CA VAL A 56 -14.78 87.49 1.04
C VAL A 56 -16.00 86.69 1.54
N ASP A 57 -16.09 86.63 2.80
CA ASP A 57 -17.12 86.65 3.82
C ASP A 57 -18.56 86.86 3.36
N SER A 58 -19.44 86.00 3.90
CA SER A 58 -20.63 86.48 4.60
C SER A 58 -21.50 85.32 5.12
N ARG A 59 -21.70 85.46 6.37
CA ARG A 59 -22.63 84.75 7.24
C ARG A 59 -24.01 84.45 6.61
N ARG A 60 -24.57 83.26 6.84
CA ARG A 60 -25.93 83.08 7.39
C ARG A 60 -26.30 81.65 7.66
N THR A 61 -26.59 81.41 8.94
CA THR A 61 -27.66 80.56 9.50
C THR A 61 -27.89 79.10 8.94
N ALA A 62 -27.70 78.20 9.83
CA ALA A 62 -28.19 76.78 9.74
C ALA A 62 -29.71 76.72 9.69
N PRO A 63 -30.24 75.63 9.12
CA PRO A 63 -31.14 74.81 9.92
C PRO A 63 -30.85 73.29 9.76
N ASN A 64 -31.15 72.59 10.84
CA ASN A 64 -31.22 71.16 11.06
C ASN A 64 -31.45 70.31 9.80
N GLY A 65 -30.45 69.55 9.42
CA GLY A 65 -30.57 68.43 8.43
C GLY A 65 -30.37 67.06 9.09
N ARG A 66 -31.45 66.35 9.19
CA ARG A 66 -31.48 64.94 9.63
C ARG A 66 -30.42 64.14 8.88
N LYS A 67 -29.62 63.38 9.63
CA LYS A 67 -28.71 62.37 9.05
C LYS A 67 -29.54 61.34 8.27
N PRO A 68 -29.18 60.99 7.02
CA PRO A 68 -29.85 59.90 6.30
C PRO A 68 -29.57 58.58 7.02
N GLN A 69 -30.60 57.90 7.48
CA GLN A 69 -30.57 56.54 7.93
C GLN A 69 -30.10 55.66 6.74
N LYS A 70 -28.95 55.00 6.88
CA LYS A 70 -28.50 54.00 5.95
C LYS A 70 -29.56 52.85 5.93
N GLN A 71 -30.34 52.81 4.88
CA GLN A 71 -31.21 51.70 4.56
C GLN A 71 -30.30 50.46 4.40
N LYS A 72 -30.37 49.51 5.34
CA LYS A 72 -29.70 48.21 5.24
C LYS A 72 -30.21 47.51 3.98
N SER A 73 -29.37 47.34 2.98
CA SER A 73 -29.73 46.74 1.71
C SER A 73 -30.29 45.33 1.97
N LYS A 74 -31.50 45.05 1.54
CA LYS A 74 -32.13 43.74 1.58
C LYS A 74 -31.37 42.73 0.71
N THR A 75 -30.56 43.18 -0.25
CA THR A 75 -29.74 42.41 -1.17
C THR A 75 -28.66 41.59 -0.46
N GLY A 76 -28.02 42.11 0.60
CA GLY A 76 -27.01 41.35 1.35
C GLY A 76 -27.57 40.16 2.12
N LYS A 77 -28.82 40.27 2.61
CA LYS A 77 -29.49 39.15 3.28
C LYS A 77 -29.91 38.05 2.29
N VAL A 78 -30.35 38.43 1.09
CA VAL A 78 -30.74 37.48 0.03
C VAL A 78 -29.52 36.74 -0.48
N VAL A 79 -28.37 37.39 -0.68
CA VAL A 79 -27.10 36.76 -1.09
C VAL A 79 -26.61 35.80 -0.01
N LEU A 80 -26.73 36.16 1.27
CA LEU A 80 -26.32 35.27 2.38
C LEU A 80 -27.21 34.01 2.45
N ILE A 81 -28.51 34.13 2.28
CA ILE A 81 -29.46 32.99 2.25
C ILE A 81 -29.18 32.11 1.05
N ILE A 82 -28.89 32.65 -0.13
CA ILE A 82 -28.52 31.84 -1.31
C ILE A 82 -27.22 31.10 -1.06
N PHE A 83 -26.22 31.74 -0.42
CA PHE A 83 -24.96 31.10 -0.07
C PHE A 83 -25.17 29.95 0.96
N GLU A 84 -26.03 30.15 1.98
CA GLU A 84 -26.38 29.09 2.95
C GLU A 84 -27.09 27.91 2.28
N ILE A 85 -28.01 28.18 1.34
CA ILE A 85 -28.70 27.10 0.58
C ILE A 85 -27.72 26.35 -0.30
N LEU A 86 -26.77 27.03 -0.97
CA LEU A 86 -25.73 26.38 -1.79
C LEU A 86 -24.78 25.56 -0.91
N LEU A 87 -24.43 26.04 0.28
CA LEU A 87 -23.60 25.32 1.23
C LEU A 87 -24.30 24.06 1.74
N LEU A 88 -25.61 24.16 2.09
CA LEU A 88 -26.41 23.01 2.52
C LEU A 88 -26.63 22.03 1.37
N ALA A 89 -26.80 22.50 0.13
CA ALA A 89 -26.87 21.64 -1.04
C ALA A 89 -25.54 20.90 -1.30
N ALA A 90 -24.41 21.60 -1.18
CA ALA A 90 -23.08 21.01 -1.31
C ALA A 90 -22.81 19.98 -0.19
N LEU A 91 -23.18 20.27 1.05
CA LEU A 91 -23.14 19.34 2.19
C LEU A 91 -24.07 18.13 1.96
N GLY A 92 -25.29 18.36 1.46
CA GLY A 92 -26.24 17.29 1.12
C GLY A 92 -25.75 16.39 -0.01
N ILE A 93 -25.07 16.97 -1.02
CA ILE A 93 -24.45 16.22 -2.11
C ILE A 93 -23.25 15.43 -1.58
N ALA A 94 -22.39 16.04 -0.76
CA ALA A 94 -21.28 15.35 -0.11
C ALA A 94 -21.76 14.18 0.77
N LEU A 95 -22.82 14.41 1.58
CA LEU A 95 -23.43 13.37 2.40
C LEU A 95 -24.09 12.27 1.55
N TYR A 96 -24.72 12.62 0.42
CA TYR A 96 -25.29 11.67 -0.53
C TYR A 96 -24.19 10.81 -1.18
N PHE A 97 -23.06 11.41 -1.57
CA PHE A 97 -21.90 10.66 -2.09
C PHE A 97 -21.30 9.77 -1.00
N ILE A 98 -21.10 10.26 0.22
CA ILE A 98 -20.62 9.46 1.35
C ILE A 98 -21.56 8.27 1.61
N LEU A 99 -22.87 8.48 1.67
CA LEU A 99 -23.86 7.42 1.90
C LEU A 99 -23.99 6.42 0.74
N ASN A 100 -23.66 6.83 -0.49
CA ASN A 100 -23.68 5.92 -1.64
C ASN A 100 -22.34 5.20 -1.84
N THR A 101 -21.20 5.81 -1.54
CA THR A 101 -19.89 5.14 -1.56
C THR A 101 -19.76 4.13 -0.44
N THR A 102 -20.36 4.35 0.72
CA THR A 102 -20.41 3.35 1.81
C THR A 102 -21.15 2.05 1.43
N LYS A 103 -21.87 2.01 0.31
CA LYS A 103 -22.54 0.79 -0.17
C LYS A 103 -21.72 -0.04 -1.17
N ALA A 104 -20.63 0.50 -1.72
CA ALA A 104 -19.95 -0.11 -2.84
C ALA A 104 -18.74 -1.01 -2.50
N GLY A 105 -18.20 -1.01 -1.29
CA GLY A 105 -17.00 -1.76 -0.94
C GLY A 105 -16.99 -2.52 0.37
N LYS A 106 -17.91 -2.21 1.29
CA LYS A 106 -17.93 -2.87 2.61
C LYS A 106 -18.50 -4.29 2.49
N ILE A 107 -17.70 -5.25 2.95
CA ILE A 107 -18.18 -6.61 3.19
C ILE A 107 -18.27 -6.83 4.68
N GLU A 108 -19.46 -7.01 5.16
CA GLU A 108 -19.65 -7.51 6.51
C GLU A 108 -19.22 -8.97 6.54
N LEU A 109 -18.16 -9.25 7.31
CA LEU A 109 -17.86 -10.61 7.73
C LEU A 109 -18.83 -10.91 8.88
N PRO A 110 -19.70 -11.93 8.76
CA PRO A 110 -20.55 -12.33 9.89
C PRO A 110 -19.65 -12.73 11.07
N GLU A 111 -19.83 -12.08 12.21
CA GLU A 111 -19.01 -12.36 13.41
C GLU A 111 -19.10 -13.84 13.84
N GLU A 112 -20.26 -14.46 13.61
CA GLU A 112 -20.49 -15.88 13.91
C GLU A 112 -19.65 -16.84 13.05
N ASP A 113 -19.19 -16.38 11.87
CA ASP A 113 -18.35 -17.17 10.96
C ASP A 113 -16.84 -16.97 11.22
N ILE A 114 -16.48 -16.00 12.08
CA ILE A 114 -15.09 -15.74 12.45
C ILE A 114 -14.68 -16.74 13.54
N ILE A 115 -13.69 -17.57 13.20
CA ILE A 115 -13.10 -18.52 14.14
C ILE A 115 -12.07 -17.80 14.99
N ILE A 116 -12.28 -17.78 16.29
CA ILE A 116 -11.29 -17.42 17.31
C ILE A 116 -11.23 -18.59 18.28
N ASN A 117 -10.03 -19.05 18.62
CA ASN A 117 -9.86 -20.18 19.53
C ASN A 117 -10.49 -19.90 20.90
N GLU A 118 -11.12 -20.89 21.51
CA GLU A 118 -11.92 -20.70 22.74
C GLU A 118 -11.08 -20.17 23.91
N GLU A 119 -9.84 -20.63 24.05
CA GLU A 119 -8.92 -20.13 25.08
C GLU A 119 -8.58 -18.65 24.86
N VAL A 120 -8.45 -18.20 23.61
CA VAL A 120 -8.26 -16.80 23.25
C VAL A 120 -9.49 -15.97 23.62
N LYS A 121 -10.70 -16.43 23.25
CA LYS A 121 -11.95 -15.76 23.64
C LYS A 121 -12.07 -15.62 25.15
N ALA A 122 -11.77 -16.69 25.90
CA ALA A 122 -11.80 -16.67 27.35
C ALA A 122 -10.81 -15.69 27.97
N LYS A 123 -9.59 -15.61 27.40
CA LYS A 123 -8.57 -14.62 27.82
C LYS A 123 -9.08 -13.19 27.57
N LEU A 124 -9.57 -12.87 26.36
CA LEU A 124 -10.08 -11.56 26.01
C LEU A 124 -11.23 -11.13 26.94
N GLN A 125 -12.19 -12.01 27.23
CA GLN A 125 -13.30 -11.74 28.14
C GLN A 125 -12.84 -11.49 29.58
N SER A 126 -11.89 -12.28 30.09
CA SER A 126 -11.35 -12.11 31.43
C SER A 126 -10.59 -10.81 31.60
N GLN A 127 -9.85 -10.39 30.56
CA GLN A 127 -9.04 -9.18 30.54
C GLN A 127 -9.91 -7.93 30.38
N ALA A 128 -10.93 -7.95 29.54
CA ALA A 128 -11.92 -6.88 29.44
C ALA A 128 -12.60 -6.61 30.81
N SER A 129 -12.84 -7.68 31.57
CA SER A 129 -13.40 -7.59 32.92
C SER A 129 -12.40 -7.04 33.96
N ALA A 130 -11.10 -7.28 33.76
CA ALA A 130 -10.02 -6.81 34.65
C ALA A 130 -9.63 -5.35 34.40
N SER A 131 -9.69 -4.88 33.15
CA SER A 131 -9.38 -3.48 32.78
C SER A 131 -10.27 -2.47 33.50
N ASN A 132 -11.46 -2.88 33.90
CA ASN A 132 -12.35 -2.09 34.79
C ASN A 132 -11.86 -1.99 36.24
N LYS A 133 -10.77 -2.67 36.65
CA LYS A 133 -10.26 -2.69 38.03
C LYS A 133 -8.87 -2.07 38.24
N GLY A 134 -8.30 -1.41 37.25
CA GLY A 134 -7.08 -0.61 37.44
C GLY A 134 -5.82 -1.41 37.83
N SER A 135 -5.68 -2.66 37.39
CA SER A 135 -4.46 -3.44 37.56
C SER A 135 -3.52 -3.21 36.40
N GLY A 136 -2.45 -2.45 36.66
CA GLY A 136 -1.41 -2.20 35.67
C GLY A 136 -0.66 -3.48 35.28
N ASP A 137 -0.13 -3.45 34.07
CA ASP A 137 0.98 -4.26 33.57
C ASP A 137 0.69 -5.74 33.30
N THR A 138 -0.32 -6.03 32.48
CA THR A 138 -0.37 -7.29 31.74
C THR A 138 -0.33 -6.99 30.26
N ALA A 139 0.87 -7.11 29.67
CA ALA A 139 1.03 -7.17 28.23
C ALA A 139 0.16 -8.29 27.67
N ASN A 140 -0.85 -7.95 26.87
CA ASN A 140 -1.83 -8.89 26.34
C ASN A 140 -2.46 -8.33 25.06
N MET A 141 -3.15 -9.17 24.31
CA MET A 141 -3.83 -8.83 23.06
C MET A 141 -4.96 -7.78 23.23
N THR A 142 -5.51 -7.66 24.45
CA THR A 142 -6.52 -6.63 24.78
C THR A 142 -5.91 -5.23 24.67
N GLY A 143 -6.50 -4.36 23.86
CA GLY A 143 -5.94 -3.03 23.59
C GLY A 143 -5.16 -2.94 22.28
N TYR A 144 -5.01 -4.05 21.58
CA TYR A 144 -4.50 -4.07 20.21
C TYR A 144 -5.64 -4.28 19.21
N ARG A 145 -5.53 -3.63 18.04
CA ARG A 145 -6.35 -3.93 16.87
C ARG A 145 -5.50 -4.68 15.87
N ASN A 146 -5.89 -5.91 15.56
CA ASN A 146 -5.20 -6.78 14.62
C ASN A 146 -5.95 -6.76 13.28
N ILE A 147 -5.28 -6.32 12.20
CA ILE A 147 -5.86 -6.20 10.86
C ILE A 147 -5.06 -7.09 9.91
N ALA A 148 -5.75 -7.99 9.19
CA ALA A 148 -5.11 -8.80 8.15
C ALA A 148 -4.97 -7.99 6.86
N LEU A 149 -3.76 -7.99 6.28
CA LEU A 149 -3.44 -7.34 5.03
C LEU A 149 -3.11 -8.41 3.97
N PHE A 150 -3.88 -8.43 2.89
CA PHE A 150 -3.70 -9.38 1.80
C PHE A 150 -3.34 -8.66 0.51
N GLY A 151 -2.24 -9.07 -0.11
CA GLY A 151 -1.90 -8.70 -1.48
C GLY A 151 -2.17 -9.86 -2.42
N VAL A 152 -3.01 -9.66 -3.43
CA VAL A 152 -3.42 -10.71 -4.36
C VAL A 152 -2.93 -10.43 -5.77
N ASP A 153 -2.56 -11.50 -6.50
CA ASP A 153 -2.18 -11.41 -7.92
C ASP A 153 -3.47 -11.39 -8.78
N SER A 154 -4.18 -10.27 -8.71
CA SER A 154 -5.34 -10.02 -9.54
C SER A 154 -5.02 -8.93 -10.57
N ARG A 155 -5.21 -9.25 -11.86
CA ARG A 155 -5.05 -8.30 -12.98
C ARG A 155 -6.39 -7.75 -13.48
N GLU A 156 -7.49 -8.32 -13.02
CA GLU A 156 -8.86 -8.01 -13.49
C GLU A 156 -9.77 -7.56 -12.34
N GLY A 157 -9.20 -7.06 -11.23
CA GLY A 157 -9.98 -6.58 -10.09
C GLY A 157 -10.72 -7.68 -9.29
N ALA A 158 -10.45 -8.97 -9.54
CA ALA A 158 -11.05 -10.07 -8.78
C ALA A 158 -10.35 -10.22 -7.42
N LEU A 159 -10.81 -9.45 -6.42
CA LEU A 159 -10.20 -9.44 -5.09
C LEU A 159 -10.84 -10.43 -4.10
N THR A 160 -11.94 -11.09 -4.46
CA THR A 160 -12.78 -11.83 -3.52
C THR A 160 -12.33 -13.25 -3.23
N LYS A 161 -12.05 -14.05 -4.26
CA LYS A 161 -11.60 -15.46 -4.18
C LYS A 161 -11.06 -15.93 -5.52
N ASN A 162 -10.61 -17.19 -5.60
CA ASN A 162 -9.99 -17.82 -6.77
C ASN A 162 -8.62 -17.24 -7.13
N THR A 163 -8.07 -16.37 -6.31
CA THR A 163 -6.72 -15.83 -6.40
C THR A 163 -5.95 -16.12 -5.13
N ARG A 164 -4.66 -16.41 -5.24
CA ARG A 164 -3.82 -16.65 -4.06
C ARG A 164 -3.35 -15.33 -3.48
N SER A 165 -3.32 -15.26 -2.16
CA SER A 165 -2.65 -14.15 -1.48
C SER A 165 -1.14 -14.34 -1.55
N ASP A 166 -0.47 -13.53 -2.35
CA ASP A 166 0.99 -13.52 -2.48
C ASP A 166 1.67 -12.73 -1.36
N THR A 167 0.90 -11.88 -0.68
CA THR A 167 1.25 -11.18 0.55
C THR A 167 0.21 -11.54 1.61
N ILE A 168 0.67 -11.92 2.79
CA ILE A 168 -0.15 -12.16 3.97
C ILE A 168 0.57 -11.48 5.13
N MET A 169 -0.03 -10.42 5.69
CA MET A 169 0.54 -9.72 6.83
C MET A 169 -0.52 -9.48 7.89
N VAL A 170 -0.09 -9.32 9.13
CA VAL A 170 -0.91 -8.82 10.23
C VAL A 170 -0.30 -7.51 10.71
N ALA A 171 -1.09 -6.46 10.69
CA ALA A 171 -0.79 -5.19 11.34
C ALA A 171 -1.41 -5.22 12.74
N SER A 172 -0.57 -5.24 13.77
CA SER A 172 -0.99 -5.21 15.18
C SER A 172 -0.76 -3.82 15.73
N ILE A 173 -1.83 -3.10 16.02
CA ILE A 173 -1.81 -1.69 16.41
C ILE A 173 -2.16 -1.60 17.89
N ASN A 174 -1.24 -1.11 18.71
CA ASN A 174 -1.54 -0.72 20.08
C ASN A 174 -2.41 0.54 20.05
N MET A 175 -3.66 0.43 20.50
CA MET A 175 -4.64 1.52 20.42
C MET A 175 -4.38 2.66 21.38
N GLU A 176 -3.57 2.43 22.43
CA GLU A 176 -3.18 3.45 23.39
C GLU A 176 -1.99 4.27 22.89
N THR A 177 -0.92 3.59 22.45
CA THR A 177 0.34 4.26 22.04
C THR A 177 0.37 4.63 20.55
N GLY A 178 -0.38 3.92 19.70
CA GLY A 178 -0.30 4.02 18.24
C GLY A 178 0.85 3.23 17.62
N ASP A 179 1.60 2.46 18.43
CA ASP A 179 2.67 1.60 17.93
C ASP A 179 2.08 0.44 17.11
N CYS A 180 2.57 0.28 15.90
CA CYS A 180 2.18 -0.78 14.99
C CYS A 180 3.36 -1.74 14.77
N LYS A 181 3.11 -3.04 14.92
CA LYS A 181 4.05 -4.10 14.54
C LYS A 181 3.52 -4.86 13.34
N LEU A 182 4.39 -5.12 12.36
CA LEU A 182 4.04 -5.84 11.15
C LEU A 182 4.58 -7.28 11.19
N VAL A 183 3.71 -8.26 11.00
CA VAL A 183 4.07 -9.67 10.87
C VAL A 183 3.78 -10.15 9.47
N SER A 184 4.82 -10.58 8.73
CA SER A 184 4.63 -11.23 7.42
C SER A 184 4.52 -12.75 7.60
N VAL A 185 3.35 -13.32 7.36
CA VAL A 185 3.18 -14.78 7.29
C VAL A 185 3.60 -15.22 5.88
N PHE A 186 4.70 -16.00 5.79
CA PHE A 186 5.20 -16.40 4.47
C PHE A 186 4.19 -17.28 3.76
N ARG A 187 3.84 -16.92 2.53
CA ARG A 187 2.74 -17.50 1.76
C ARG A 187 2.79 -19.03 1.58
N ASP A 188 4.00 -19.60 1.62
CA ASP A 188 4.25 -21.04 1.47
C ASP A 188 4.33 -21.78 2.81
N THR A 189 3.99 -21.11 3.94
CA THR A 189 3.93 -21.73 5.27
C THR A 189 2.84 -22.81 5.31
N TYR A 190 3.21 -24.00 5.79
CA TYR A 190 2.32 -25.13 5.90
C TYR A 190 1.46 -25.04 7.15
N LEU A 191 0.16 -24.76 6.99
CA LEU A 191 -0.80 -24.53 8.07
C LEU A 191 -2.12 -25.24 7.80
N ASN A 192 -2.95 -25.40 8.85
CA ASN A 192 -4.36 -25.75 8.74
C ASN A 192 -5.12 -24.60 8.06
N LEU A 193 -5.84 -24.87 6.98
CA LEU A 193 -6.59 -23.85 6.23
C LEU A 193 -7.95 -23.53 6.87
N SER A 194 -8.12 -23.72 8.18
CA SER A 194 -9.36 -23.56 8.96
C SER A 194 -10.50 -24.56 8.61
N ASN A 195 -10.16 -25.66 7.98
CA ASN A 195 -11.13 -26.68 7.56
C ASN A 195 -10.53 -28.10 7.62
N ASP A 196 -9.60 -28.32 8.56
CA ASP A 196 -8.86 -29.58 8.77
C ASP A 196 -8.05 -30.05 7.56
N SER A 197 -7.87 -29.19 6.56
CA SER A 197 -6.95 -29.46 5.46
C SER A 197 -5.67 -28.64 5.61
N TYR A 198 -4.52 -29.30 5.47
CA TYR A 198 -3.21 -28.69 5.62
C TYR A 198 -2.58 -28.41 4.25
N ASN A 199 -2.14 -27.19 4.03
CA ASN A 199 -1.50 -26.76 2.79
C ASN A 199 -0.70 -25.46 3.03
N LYS A 200 -0.09 -24.93 1.96
CA LYS A 200 0.43 -23.56 1.96
C LYS A 200 -0.66 -22.57 2.35
N CYS A 201 -0.37 -21.69 3.28
CA CYS A 201 -1.35 -20.77 3.86
C CYS A 201 -2.02 -19.85 2.81
N ASN A 202 -1.33 -19.51 1.71
CA ASN A 202 -1.91 -18.71 0.63
C ASN A 202 -3.07 -19.38 -0.11
N ALA A 203 -3.27 -20.68 0.08
CA ALA A 203 -4.39 -21.40 -0.50
C ALA A 203 -5.72 -21.12 0.23
N ALA A 204 -5.68 -20.62 1.47
CA ALA A 204 -6.90 -20.27 2.22
C ALA A 204 -7.67 -19.18 1.50
N TYR A 205 -6.99 -18.10 1.11
CA TYR A 205 -7.61 -17.01 0.37
C TYR A 205 -8.22 -17.47 -0.97
N ALA A 206 -7.51 -18.28 -1.73
CA ALA A 206 -8.00 -18.80 -3.00
C ALA A 206 -9.27 -19.64 -2.88
N LYS A 207 -9.45 -20.36 -1.74
CA LYS A 207 -10.57 -21.27 -1.51
C LYS A 207 -11.81 -20.56 -0.95
N GLY A 208 -11.65 -19.71 0.05
CA GLY A 208 -12.75 -19.08 0.77
C GLY A 208 -12.61 -17.58 1.00
N GLY A 209 -11.71 -16.92 0.24
CA GLY A 209 -11.52 -15.48 0.33
C GLY A 209 -10.93 -15.03 1.66
N PRO A 210 -11.16 -13.76 2.04
CA PRO A 210 -10.60 -13.18 3.27
C PRO A 210 -11.10 -13.90 4.53
N MET A 211 -12.37 -14.31 4.58
CA MET A 211 -12.93 -15.03 5.73
C MET A 211 -12.12 -16.28 6.06
N GLN A 212 -11.88 -17.16 5.07
CA GLN A 212 -11.11 -18.37 5.32
C GLN A 212 -9.63 -18.07 5.63
N ALA A 213 -9.08 -17.00 5.05
CA ALA A 213 -7.71 -16.58 5.34
C ALA A 213 -7.56 -16.01 6.77
N ILE A 214 -8.53 -15.23 7.25
CA ILE A 214 -8.59 -14.76 8.65
C ILE A 214 -8.73 -15.94 9.60
N ASN A 215 -9.68 -16.82 9.34
CA ASN A 215 -9.92 -18.02 10.16
C ASN A 215 -8.66 -18.91 10.23
N MET A 216 -7.94 -19.05 9.13
CA MET A 216 -6.65 -19.75 9.09
C MET A 216 -5.61 -19.06 9.98
N LEU A 217 -5.52 -17.72 9.94
CA LEU A 217 -4.58 -16.97 10.80
C LEU A 217 -4.97 -17.09 12.27
N ASN A 218 -6.23 -16.83 12.62
CA ASN A 218 -6.71 -16.91 13.99
C ASN A 218 -6.52 -18.32 14.59
N MET A 219 -6.89 -19.36 13.85
CA MET A 219 -6.79 -20.76 14.30
C MET A 219 -5.35 -21.19 14.57
N ASN A 220 -4.42 -20.88 13.67
CA ASN A 220 -3.03 -21.35 13.77
C ASN A 220 -2.15 -20.45 14.63
N LEU A 221 -2.50 -19.17 14.81
CA LEU A 221 -1.65 -18.18 15.46
C LEU A 221 -2.22 -17.65 16.77
N ASP A 222 -3.38 -18.16 17.20
CA ASP A 222 -4.10 -17.69 18.39
C ASP A 222 -4.38 -16.18 18.35
N LEU A 223 -4.83 -15.68 17.20
CA LEU A 223 -5.17 -14.28 17.02
C LEU A 223 -6.69 -14.03 17.07
N ASP A 224 -7.07 -12.76 17.15
CA ASP A 224 -8.45 -12.27 17.21
C ASP A 224 -8.79 -11.32 16.03
N ILE A 225 -8.24 -11.60 14.86
CA ILE A 225 -8.43 -10.77 13.67
C ILE A 225 -9.90 -10.82 13.26
N THR A 226 -10.52 -9.65 13.13
CA THR A 226 -11.88 -9.44 12.62
C THR A 226 -11.90 -8.59 11.38
N ASP A 227 -10.84 -7.82 11.15
CA ASP A 227 -10.74 -6.87 10.06
C ASP A 227 -9.69 -7.27 9.03
N PHE A 228 -9.95 -6.91 7.78
CA PHE A 228 -8.99 -7.14 6.71
C PHE A 228 -8.97 -6.00 5.68
N VAL A 229 -7.85 -5.93 4.97
CA VAL A 229 -7.67 -5.13 3.76
C VAL A 229 -7.04 -6.00 2.70
N THR A 230 -7.67 -6.10 1.53
CA THR A 230 -7.11 -6.78 0.36
C THR A 230 -6.90 -5.79 -0.77
N ILE A 231 -5.73 -5.86 -1.39
CA ILE A 231 -5.36 -5.00 -2.52
C ILE A 231 -4.76 -5.83 -3.65
N GLY A 232 -5.12 -5.48 -4.89
CA GLY A 232 -4.50 -6.00 -6.10
C GLY A 232 -3.33 -5.14 -6.56
N PHE A 233 -2.71 -5.50 -7.69
CA PHE A 233 -1.59 -4.72 -8.22
C PHE A 233 -2.01 -3.32 -8.67
N GLU A 234 -3.16 -3.19 -9.34
CA GLU A 234 -3.69 -1.90 -9.81
C GLU A 234 -3.97 -0.98 -8.63
N GLY A 235 -4.71 -1.46 -7.63
CA GLY A 235 -4.97 -0.67 -6.44
C GLY A 235 -3.71 -0.25 -5.68
N LEU A 236 -2.67 -1.10 -5.62
CA LEU A 236 -1.39 -0.72 -5.00
C LEU A 236 -0.66 0.37 -5.81
N ILE A 237 -0.70 0.30 -7.14
CA ILE A 237 -0.16 1.33 -8.02
C ILE A 237 -0.88 2.66 -7.74
N ASP A 238 -2.20 2.65 -7.71
CA ASP A 238 -3.03 3.85 -7.53
C ASP A 238 -2.83 4.48 -6.14
N VAL A 239 -2.75 3.68 -5.08
CA VAL A 239 -2.44 4.16 -3.72
C VAL A 239 -1.08 4.84 -3.69
N ILE A 240 -0.04 4.23 -4.28
CA ILE A 240 1.32 4.78 -4.26
C ILE A 240 1.41 6.06 -5.10
N ASP A 241 0.78 6.10 -6.26
CA ASP A 241 0.76 7.28 -7.13
C ASP A 241 -0.05 8.42 -6.49
N ALA A 242 -1.15 8.11 -5.82
CA ALA A 242 -1.97 9.09 -5.10
C ALA A 242 -1.21 9.77 -3.94
N VAL A 243 -0.32 9.06 -3.23
CA VAL A 243 0.54 9.65 -2.20
C VAL A 243 1.77 10.38 -2.81
N GLY A 244 1.95 10.32 -4.13
CA GLY A 244 3.05 10.98 -4.85
C GLY A 244 4.33 10.16 -4.94
N GLY A 245 4.22 8.84 -4.94
CA GLY A 245 5.35 7.90 -4.97
C GLY A 245 5.97 7.67 -3.59
N VAL A 246 6.86 6.68 -3.50
CA VAL A 246 7.51 6.25 -2.25
C VAL A 246 9.03 6.26 -2.35
N GLU A 247 9.71 6.64 -1.27
CA GLU A 247 11.16 6.68 -1.19
C GLU A 247 11.74 5.30 -0.88
N ILE A 248 12.44 4.70 -1.83
CA ILE A 248 13.04 3.37 -1.69
C ILE A 248 14.52 3.41 -2.07
N ASN A 249 15.35 2.77 -1.26
CA ASN A 249 16.76 2.55 -1.58
C ASN A 249 16.89 1.29 -2.44
N VAL A 250 17.00 1.47 -3.75
CA VAL A 250 17.13 0.37 -4.72
C VAL A 250 18.61 -0.02 -4.87
N THR A 251 18.91 -1.30 -4.77
CA THR A 251 20.26 -1.82 -5.00
C THR A 251 20.52 -2.09 -6.49
N GLU A 252 21.78 -2.10 -6.90
CA GLU A 252 22.18 -2.41 -8.28
C GLU A 252 21.64 -3.78 -8.76
N ALA A 253 21.65 -4.78 -7.86
CA ALA A 253 21.17 -6.12 -8.16
C ALA A 253 19.66 -6.16 -8.43
N GLU A 254 18.90 -5.24 -7.85
CA GLU A 254 17.43 -5.19 -7.97
C GLU A 254 16.96 -4.54 -9.27
N ILE A 255 17.74 -3.61 -9.84
CA ILE A 255 17.33 -2.77 -10.98
C ILE A 255 16.81 -3.61 -12.15
N LYS A 256 17.59 -4.60 -12.58
CA LYS A 256 17.21 -5.46 -13.69
C LYS A 256 15.88 -6.19 -13.44
N HIS A 257 15.71 -6.70 -12.24
CA HIS A 257 14.53 -7.48 -11.87
C HIS A 257 13.31 -6.57 -11.69
N LEU A 258 13.48 -5.39 -11.07
CA LEU A 258 12.45 -4.38 -10.95
C LEU A 258 11.92 -3.99 -12.35
N ASN A 259 12.80 -3.67 -13.28
CA ASN A 259 12.40 -3.27 -14.64
C ASN A 259 11.71 -4.42 -15.40
N ASN A 260 12.19 -5.65 -15.25
CA ASN A 260 11.53 -6.82 -15.86
C ASN A 260 10.12 -7.05 -15.27
N TYR A 261 9.92 -6.82 -13.97
CA TYR A 261 8.59 -6.91 -13.37
C TYR A 261 7.67 -5.80 -13.83
N GLN A 262 8.13 -4.55 -14.01
CA GLN A 262 7.35 -3.51 -14.65
C GLN A 262 6.86 -3.96 -16.03
N ILE A 263 7.77 -4.44 -16.89
CA ILE A 263 7.44 -4.94 -18.23
C ILE A 263 6.41 -6.07 -18.17
N SER A 264 6.55 -7.00 -17.23
CA SER A 264 5.60 -8.11 -17.08
C SER A 264 4.20 -7.69 -16.63
N MET A 265 4.07 -6.54 -15.98
CA MET A 265 2.80 -6.02 -15.48
C MET A 265 2.02 -5.27 -16.55
N VAL A 266 2.70 -4.44 -17.37
CA VAL A 266 2.04 -3.58 -18.36
C VAL A 266 2.24 -4.07 -19.81
N GLY A 267 3.17 -4.99 -20.02
CA GLY A 267 3.56 -5.45 -21.36
C GLY A 267 2.54 -6.41 -21.99
N LYS A 268 2.61 -6.48 -23.31
CA LYS A 268 1.87 -7.46 -24.10
C LYS A 268 2.71 -8.71 -24.32
N SER A 269 2.07 -9.86 -24.26
CA SER A 269 2.69 -11.15 -24.52
C SER A 269 1.80 -11.98 -25.44
N SER A 270 2.39 -12.65 -26.43
CA SER A 270 1.69 -13.60 -27.30
C SER A 270 1.75 -15.04 -26.78
N ASP A 271 2.72 -15.35 -25.92
CA ASP A 271 3.00 -16.68 -25.38
C ASP A 271 2.80 -16.78 -23.85
N GLY A 272 2.43 -15.68 -23.20
CA GLY A 272 2.26 -15.59 -21.74
C GLY A 272 3.58 -15.65 -20.93
N ILE A 273 4.73 -15.70 -21.62
CA ILE A 273 6.05 -15.84 -21.02
C ILE A 273 6.92 -14.61 -21.29
N ASN A 274 6.99 -14.21 -22.55
CA ASN A 274 7.79 -13.09 -23.00
C ASN A 274 6.92 -11.85 -23.15
N PHE A 275 7.13 -10.87 -22.27
CA PHE A 275 6.40 -9.61 -22.27
C PHE A 275 7.25 -8.51 -22.90
N THR A 276 6.61 -7.65 -23.66
CA THR A 276 7.21 -6.47 -24.28
C THR A 276 6.42 -5.23 -23.93
N ALA A 277 7.12 -4.17 -23.56
CA ALA A 277 6.55 -2.87 -23.22
C ALA A 277 7.47 -1.75 -23.74
N ASN A 278 6.93 -0.58 -24.02
CA ASN A 278 7.69 0.55 -24.55
C ASN A 278 8.23 1.40 -23.39
N GLU A 279 9.57 1.58 -23.36
CA GLU A 279 10.23 2.49 -22.41
C GLU A 279 9.75 3.92 -22.63
N GLY A 280 9.45 4.62 -21.55
CA GLY A 280 9.00 6.01 -21.54
C GLY A 280 7.51 6.23 -21.85
N THR A 281 6.80 5.18 -22.31
CA THR A 281 5.36 5.23 -22.56
C THR A 281 4.60 4.28 -21.62
N ASP A 282 4.96 3.00 -21.65
CA ASP A 282 4.27 1.98 -20.84
C ASP A 282 4.90 1.86 -19.45
N TYR A 283 6.19 2.09 -19.35
CA TYR A 283 6.94 2.08 -18.07
C TYR A 283 8.14 3.03 -18.09
N ILE A 284 8.58 3.43 -16.91
CA ILE A 284 9.79 4.23 -16.71
C ILE A 284 10.83 3.37 -16.01
N PRO A 285 11.98 3.03 -16.64
CA PRO A 285 12.95 2.16 -16.02
C PRO A 285 13.71 2.88 -14.89
N VAL A 286 13.98 2.16 -13.82
CA VAL A 286 14.99 2.55 -12.83
C VAL A 286 16.36 2.32 -13.44
N LYS A 287 17.25 3.36 -13.44
CA LYS A 287 18.54 3.34 -14.16
C LYS A 287 19.75 3.33 -13.23
N SER A 288 19.61 3.71 -11.98
CA SER A 288 20.71 3.80 -11.02
C SER A 288 20.30 3.33 -9.64
N PRO A 289 21.23 2.76 -8.85
CA PRO A 289 20.97 2.41 -7.46
C PRO A 289 20.89 3.65 -6.57
N GLY A 290 20.42 3.45 -5.35
CA GLY A 290 20.36 4.47 -4.30
C GLY A 290 18.93 4.84 -3.92
N MET A 291 18.83 5.79 -3.00
CA MET A 291 17.54 6.33 -2.54
C MET A 291 16.89 7.13 -3.64
N GLN A 292 15.65 6.80 -3.98
CA GLN A 292 14.90 7.45 -5.04
C GLN A 292 13.39 7.28 -4.84
N THR A 293 12.62 8.21 -5.41
CA THR A 293 11.16 8.11 -5.42
C THR A 293 10.73 7.13 -6.52
N LEU A 294 10.10 6.05 -6.13
CA LEU A 294 9.46 5.10 -7.04
C LEU A 294 7.98 5.48 -7.23
N ASN A 295 7.51 5.47 -8.47
CA ASN A 295 6.08 5.55 -8.77
C ASN A 295 5.36 4.24 -8.44
N GLY A 296 4.02 4.21 -8.59
CA GLY A 296 3.21 3.05 -8.24
C GLY A 296 3.64 1.78 -8.95
N LEU A 297 3.87 1.85 -10.28
CA LEU A 297 4.30 0.69 -11.06
C LEU A 297 5.69 0.18 -10.64
N GLN A 298 6.65 1.08 -10.41
CA GLN A 298 8.00 0.75 -9.97
C GLN A 298 8.00 0.11 -8.58
N ALA A 299 7.27 0.68 -7.62
CA ALA A 299 7.21 0.17 -6.25
C ALA A 299 6.44 -1.16 -6.17
N THR A 300 5.38 -1.32 -6.96
CA THR A 300 4.67 -2.61 -7.05
C THR A 300 5.55 -3.68 -7.70
N ALA A 301 6.32 -3.32 -8.73
CA ALA A 301 7.32 -4.21 -9.34
C ALA A 301 8.43 -4.59 -8.33
N TYR A 302 8.89 -3.64 -7.49
CA TYR A 302 9.86 -3.88 -6.42
C TYR A 302 9.33 -4.91 -5.40
N CYS A 303 8.06 -4.85 -5.01
CA CYS A 303 7.41 -5.83 -4.13
C CYS A 303 7.40 -7.26 -4.70
N ARG A 304 7.60 -7.43 -6.00
CA ARG A 304 7.54 -8.73 -6.70
C ARG A 304 8.90 -9.39 -6.90
N ILE A 305 10.01 -8.71 -6.62
CA ILE A 305 11.37 -9.23 -6.84
C ILE A 305 11.60 -10.50 -6.00
N ARG A 306 11.99 -11.59 -6.68
CA ARG A 306 12.34 -12.88 -6.07
C ARG A 306 13.76 -13.33 -6.41
N TYR A 307 14.32 -12.85 -7.51
CA TYR A 307 15.62 -13.32 -8.02
C TYR A 307 16.82 -12.63 -7.35
N VAL A 308 16.58 -11.67 -6.48
CA VAL A 308 17.58 -11.08 -5.59
C VAL A 308 17.17 -11.48 -4.17
N GLY A 309 17.80 -12.53 -3.66
CA GLY A 309 17.38 -13.22 -2.44
C GLY A 309 16.32 -14.29 -2.72
N ASP A 310 15.42 -14.47 -1.79
CA ASP A 310 14.36 -15.48 -1.82
C ASP A 310 12.97 -14.86 -1.50
N ASP A 311 12.01 -15.71 -1.12
CA ASP A 311 10.66 -15.27 -0.75
C ASP A 311 10.65 -14.49 0.58
N PHE A 312 11.68 -14.65 1.42
CA PHE A 312 11.81 -13.90 2.67
C PHE A 312 12.20 -12.44 2.40
N GLN A 313 13.18 -12.18 1.53
CA GLN A 313 13.54 -10.83 1.10
C GLN A 313 12.41 -10.16 0.31
N ARG A 314 11.59 -10.95 -0.40
CA ARG A 314 10.38 -10.39 -1.02
C ARG A 314 9.41 -9.84 0.04
N ALA A 315 9.18 -10.57 1.13
CA ALA A 315 8.34 -10.08 2.23
C ALA A 315 8.93 -8.83 2.90
N GLU A 316 10.25 -8.72 3.04
CA GLU A 316 10.92 -7.52 3.52
C GLU A 316 10.67 -6.32 2.60
N ARG A 317 10.79 -6.50 1.27
CA ARG A 317 10.48 -5.44 0.29
C ARG A 317 9.04 -4.95 0.40
N GLN A 318 8.11 -5.85 0.63
CA GLN A 318 6.70 -5.51 0.82
C GLN A 318 6.50 -4.66 2.09
N ARG A 319 7.13 -5.03 3.22
CA ARG A 319 7.10 -4.21 4.44
C ARG A 319 7.78 -2.85 4.22
N THR A 320 8.89 -2.81 3.51
CA THR A 320 9.58 -1.56 3.15
C THR A 320 8.67 -0.60 2.39
N VAL A 321 7.90 -1.10 1.42
CA VAL A 321 6.93 -0.27 0.68
C VAL A 321 5.79 0.20 1.57
N ILE A 322 5.24 -0.63 2.47
CA ILE A 322 4.20 -0.22 3.42
C ILE A 322 4.71 0.90 4.34
N LYS A 323 5.94 0.77 4.87
CA LYS A 323 6.58 1.82 5.68
C LYS A 323 6.72 3.13 4.90
N ALA A 324 7.19 3.06 3.67
CA ALA A 324 7.36 4.23 2.82
C ALA A 324 6.02 4.90 2.45
N ILE A 325 4.94 4.12 2.24
CA ILE A 325 3.58 4.66 2.07
C ILE A 325 3.14 5.39 3.34
N MET A 326 3.34 4.80 4.52
CA MET A 326 3.00 5.43 5.80
C MET A 326 3.76 6.75 6.02
N ASP A 327 5.06 6.78 5.68
CA ASP A 327 5.88 8.00 5.81
C ASP A 327 5.37 9.12 4.89
N LYS A 328 5.00 8.79 3.65
CA LYS A 328 4.38 9.76 2.71
C LYS A 328 3.01 10.22 3.20
N ALA A 329 2.19 9.33 3.75
CA ALA A 329 0.90 9.65 4.33
C ALA A 329 1.05 10.65 5.50
N LYS A 330 1.97 10.39 6.41
CA LYS A 330 2.27 11.29 7.55
C LYS A 330 2.80 12.65 7.11
N ALA A 331 3.56 12.71 6.02
CA ALA A 331 4.08 13.96 5.49
C ALA A 331 2.98 14.86 4.90
N ASN A 332 1.83 14.31 4.50
CA ASN A 332 0.75 15.02 3.83
C ASN A 332 -0.65 14.69 4.40
N PRO A 333 -0.88 14.82 5.71
CA PRO A 333 -2.13 14.34 6.34
C PRO A 333 -3.39 15.02 5.77
N GLY A 334 -3.29 16.28 5.35
CA GLY A 334 -4.43 17.01 4.78
C GLY A 334 -4.93 16.53 3.41
N LYS A 335 -4.20 15.62 2.74
CA LYS A 335 -4.62 15.05 1.45
C LYS A 335 -5.22 13.65 1.58
N LEU A 336 -5.08 13.00 2.74
CA LEU A 336 -5.39 11.58 2.92
C LEU A 336 -6.86 11.26 2.71
N ALA A 337 -7.77 12.13 3.12
CA ALA A 337 -9.20 11.92 2.91
C ALA A 337 -9.54 11.81 1.41
N GLY A 338 -9.09 12.77 0.60
CA GLY A 338 -9.31 12.72 -0.85
C GLY A 338 -8.59 11.56 -1.54
N ILE A 339 -7.42 11.15 -1.03
CA ILE A 339 -6.72 9.95 -1.53
C ILE A 339 -7.55 8.71 -1.21
N ALA A 340 -7.98 8.52 0.04
CA ALA A 340 -8.79 7.38 0.45
C ALA A 340 -10.07 7.26 -0.39
N GLU A 341 -10.79 8.36 -0.58
CA GLU A 341 -11.98 8.39 -1.43
C GLU A 341 -11.68 7.97 -2.89
N SER A 342 -10.53 8.37 -3.44
CA SER A 342 -10.18 8.07 -4.83
C SER A 342 -9.74 6.62 -5.09
N VAL A 343 -9.25 5.92 -4.06
CA VAL A 343 -8.72 4.55 -4.19
C VAL A 343 -9.59 3.50 -3.45
N PHE A 344 -10.68 3.93 -2.80
CA PHE A 344 -11.50 3.03 -1.98
C PHE A 344 -12.09 1.87 -2.78
N ASP A 345 -12.51 2.11 -4.01
CA ASP A 345 -13.09 1.10 -4.89
C ASP A 345 -12.06 0.06 -5.38
N GLU A 346 -10.76 0.37 -5.27
CA GLU A 346 -9.65 -0.52 -5.63
C GLU A 346 -9.23 -1.46 -4.47
N VAL A 347 -9.90 -1.32 -3.31
CA VAL A 347 -9.61 -2.05 -2.09
C VAL A 347 -10.83 -2.87 -1.67
N TYR A 348 -10.60 -4.14 -1.33
CA TYR A 348 -11.62 -5.02 -0.79
C TYR A 348 -11.40 -5.19 0.72
N THR A 349 -12.33 -4.70 1.54
CA THR A 349 -12.10 -4.58 2.99
C THR A 349 -13.37 -4.75 3.81
N SER A 350 -13.23 -5.15 5.07
CA SER A 350 -14.28 -5.09 6.10
C SER A 350 -14.48 -3.69 6.67
N LEU A 351 -13.48 -2.81 6.52
CA LEU A 351 -13.54 -1.44 7.03
C LEU A 351 -14.43 -0.58 6.15
N ASP A 352 -15.30 0.22 6.75
CA ASP A 352 -16.01 1.24 5.99
C ASP A 352 -15.15 2.49 5.77
N LEU A 353 -15.57 3.35 4.84
CA LEU A 353 -14.82 4.56 4.53
C LEU A 353 -14.67 5.48 5.75
N SER A 354 -15.66 5.52 6.65
CA SER A 354 -15.59 6.36 7.85
C SER A 354 -14.56 5.85 8.84
N GLU A 355 -14.42 4.54 9.01
CA GLU A 355 -13.37 3.91 9.82
C GLU A 355 -11.98 4.18 9.25
N ILE A 356 -11.83 4.08 7.92
CA ILE A 356 -10.58 4.41 7.24
C ILE A 356 -10.24 5.89 7.44
N LEU A 357 -11.19 6.79 7.26
CA LEU A 357 -10.99 8.22 7.46
C LEU A 357 -10.64 8.56 8.92
N ASP A 358 -11.21 7.85 9.89
CA ASP A 358 -10.86 8.01 11.30
C ASP A 358 -9.41 7.57 11.58
N ILE A 359 -8.99 6.42 11.05
CA ILE A 359 -7.60 5.97 11.12
C ILE A 359 -6.67 7.01 10.47
N LEU A 360 -6.99 7.50 9.27
CA LEU A 360 -6.17 8.46 8.54
C LEU A 360 -6.13 9.84 9.22
N SER A 361 -7.21 10.27 9.88
CA SER A 361 -7.22 11.51 10.67
C SER A 361 -6.22 11.47 11.84
N ASN A 362 -5.95 10.28 12.34
CA ASN A 362 -5.02 10.01 13.44
C ASN A 362 -3.66 9.46 12.96
N ILE A 363 -3.36 9.50 11.66
CA ILE A 363 -2.18 8.85 11.05
C ILE A 363 -0.86 9.25 11.71
N THR A 364 -0.75 10.49 12.21
CA THR A 364 0.45 10.98 12.88
C THR A 364 0.73 10.33 14.23
N LYS A 365 -0.28 9.68 14.84
CA LYS A 365 -0.12 8.92 16.09
C LYS A 365 0.45 7.53 15.85
N TYR A 366 0.19 6.94 14.67
CA TYR A 366 0.60 5.58 14.37
C TYR A 366 2.04 5.54 13.87
N GLN A 367 2.80 4.57 14.30
CA GLN A 367 4.16 4.34 13.80
C GLN A 367 4.46 2.84 13.71
N ILE A 368 5.09 2.41 12.63
CA ILE A 368 5.60 1.04 12.52
C ILE A 368 6.90 1.00 13.31
N VAL A 369 6.86 0.34 14.48
CA VAL A 369 7.99 0.28 15.43
C VAL A 369 8.84 -0.95 15.23
N ASP A 370 8.26 -2.06 14.76
CA ASP A 370 8.98 -3.31 14.58
C ASP A 370 8.32 -4.20 13.53
N GLU A 371 9.06 -5.20 13.03
CA GLU A 371 8.58 -6.13 12.00
C GLU A 371 9.22 -7.51 12.12
N MET A 372 8.46 -8.56 11.82
CA MET A 372 8.97 -9.93 11.75
C MET A 372 8.38 -10.74 10.62
N GLY A 373 9.02 -11.86 10.31
CA GLY A 373 8.49 -12.91 9.43
C GLY A 373 8.06 -14.13 10.23
N PHE A 374 6.95 -14.74 9.84
CA PHE A 374 6.44 -15.97 10.44
C PHE A 374 6.41 -17.10 9.39
N PRO A 375 6.93 -18.32 9.71
CA PRO A 375 7.62 -18.70 10.94
C PRO A 375 8.97 -18.03 11.09
N ASP A 376 9.47 -17.94 12.32
CA ASP A 376 10.77 -17.37 12.65
C ASP A 376 11.92 -18.08 11.91
N ALA A 377 13.02 -17.35 11.67
CA ALA A 377 14.15 -17.82 10.88
C ALA A 377 14.81 -19.07 11.50
N ASP A 378 14.94 -19.11 12.81
CA ASP A 378 15.60 -20.18 13.56
C ASP A 378 14.62 -21.32 13.88
N MET A 379 13.32 -21.11 13.68
CA MET A 379 12.26 -22.06 14.00
C MET A 379 11.45 -22.49 12.78
N ARG A 380 12.08 -22.56 11.61
CA ARG A 380 11.46 -23.07 10.37
C ARG A 380 12.39 -23.96 9.57
N ALA A 381 11.81 -24.85 8.78
CA ALA A 381 12.53 -25.64 7.79
C ALA A 381 11.82 -25.57 6.44
N GLY A 382 12.56 -25.85 5.37
CA GLY A 382 12.01 -26.03 4.03
C GLY A 382 11.85 -27.52 3.70
N GLY A 383 10.76 -27.87 3.02
CA GLY A 383 10.56 -29.26 2.56
C GLY A 383 9.63 -29.33 1.35
N THR A 384 9.78 -30.37 0.52
CA THR A 384 8.81 -30.66 -0.54
C THR A 384 7.79 -31.67 -0.01
N ILE A 385 6.59 -31.17 0.31
CA ILE A 385 5.56 -31.95 1.00
C ILE A 385 4.61 -32.58 -0.04
N GLY A 386 4.91 -33.81 -0.41
CA GLY A 386 4.09 -34.58 -1.36
C GLY A 386 3.69 -33.76 -2.60
N ASN A 387 2.40 -33.71 -2.91
CA ASN A 387 1.85 -32.91 -4.02
C ASN A 387 1.65 -31.43 -3.71
N LYS A 388 1.97 -30.97 -2.48
CA LYS A 388 1.89 -29.55 -2.09
C LYS A 388 3.08 -28.73 -2.61
N GLY A 389 4.16 -29.41 -3.01
CA GLY A 389 5.39 -28.78 -3.48
C GLY A 389 6.25 -28.24 -2.34
N SER A 390 7.13 -27.28 -2.65
CA SER A 390 8.01 -26.66 -1.65
C SER A 390 7.20 -25.86 -0.64
N CYS A 391 7.32 -26.18 0.64
CA CYS A 391 6.66 -25.51 1.76
C CYS A 391 7.68 -25.02 2.78
N ILE A 392 7.29 -24.04 3.56
CA ILE A 392 7.95 -23.61 4.78
C ILE A 392 7.20 -24.26 5.95
N VAL A 393 7.91 -24.97 6.80
CA VAL A 393 7.34 -25.73 7.92
C VAL A 393 7.80 -25.12 9.23
N PRO A 394 6.89 -24.69 10.13
CA PRO A 394 7.27 -24.24 11.47
C PRO A 394 7.80 -25.40 12.32
N LEU A 395 8.92 -25.20 13.04
CA LEU A 395 9.58 -26.14 13.92
C LEU A 395 9.51 -25.70 15.41
N THR A 396 8.53 -25.81 16.22
CA THR A 396 7.17 -26.28 16.02
C THR A 396 6.22 -25.10 15.81
N LEU A 397 4.94 -25.33 15.52
CA LEU A 397 3.97 -24.22 15.45
C LEU A 397 3.80 -23.56 16.82
N GLU A 398 3.72 -24.35 17.92
CA GLU A 398 3.61 -23.85 19.28
C GLU A 398 4.70 -22.84 19.65
N ASN A 399 5.98 -23.18 19.42
CA ASN A 399 7.09 -22.30 19.76
C ASN A 399 7.08 -21.03 18.92
N ASN A 400 6.70 -21.15 17.64
CA ASN A 400 6.55 -19.99 16.76
C ASN A 400 5.41 -19.06 17.24
N VAL A 401 4.31 -19.61 17.77
CA VAL A 401 3.19 -18.82 18.32
C VAL A 401 3.59 -18.13 19.63
N ILE A 402 4.35 -18.81 20.51
CA ILE A 402 4.88 -18.18 21.74
C ILE A 402 5.74 -16.96 21.39
N LEU A 403 6.68 -17.11 20.45
CA LEU A 403 7.53 -15.99 20.02
C LEU A 403 6.70 -14.89 19.33
N LEU A 404 5.70 -15.25 18.54
CA LEU A 404 4.81 -14.31 17.89
C LEU A 404 4.06 -13.43 18.93
N HIS A 405 3.50 -14.03 19.96
CA HIS A 405 2.77 -13.31 21.02
C HIS A 405 3.70 -12.44 21.88
N GLU A 406 4.93 -12.91 22.17
CA GLU A 406 5.95 -12.07 22.80
C GLU A 406 6.29 -10.86 21.91
N PHE A 407 6.49 -11.08 20.61
CA PHE A 407 6.76 -10.00 19.67
C PHE A 407 5.57 -9.04 19.55
N MET A 408 4.36 -9.52 19.27
CA MET A 408 3.21 -8.67 19.00
C MET A 408 2.75 -7.91 20.25
N PHE A 409 2.61 -8.60 21.37
CA PHE A 409 1.90 -8.12 22.54
C PHE A 409 2.81 -7.99 23.80
N GLY A 410 4.09 -8.42 23.72
CA GLY A 410 4.99 -8.46 24.87
C GLY A 410 4.68 -9.59 25.86
N GLU A 411 3.86 -10.57 25.50
CA GLU A 411 3.42 -11.68 26.35
C GLU A 411 4.49 -12.79 26.39
N LYS A 412 5.44 -12.69 27.33
CA LYS A 412 6.63 -13.56 27.41
C LYS A 412 6.34 -15.04 27.74
N ASN A 413 5.23 -15.32 28.38
CA ASN A 413 4.87 -16.68 28.81
C ASN A 413 3.51 -17.07 28.20
N TYR A 414 3.33 -16.80 26.91
CA TYR A 414 2.13 -17.17 26.21
C TYR A 414 1.94 -18.68 26.23
N GLU A 415 0.75 -19.14 26.63
CA GLU A 415 0.38 -20.54 26.58
C GLU A 415 -0.52 -20.76 25.35
N PRO A 416 -0.03 -21.45 24.30
CA PRO A 416 -0.81 -21.73 23.10
C PRO A 416 -2.07 -22.53 23.40
N SER A 417 -3.13 -22.25 22.66
CA SER A 417 -4.41 -22.98 22.79
C SER A 417 -4.28 -24.47 22.46
N SER A 418 -5.28 -25.22 22.84
CA SER A 418 -5.40 -26.64 22.48
C SER A 418 -5.47 -26.81 20.95
N THR A 419 -6.07 -25.85 20.24
CA THR A 419 -6.15 -25.82 18.78
C THR A 419 -4.76 -25.69 18.14
N VAL A 420 -3.93 -24.73 18.60
CA VAL A 420 -2.56 -24.54 18.10
C VAL A 420 -1.73 -25.79 18.36
N LYS A 421 -1.83 -26.39 19.57
CA LYS A 421 -1.12 -27.64 19.91
C LYS A 421 -1.52 -28.79 19.00
N THR A 422 -2.81 -28.94 18.70
CA THR A 422 -3.33 -29.95 17.77
C THR A 422 -2.82 -29.71 16.35
N CYS A 423 -2.87 -28.45 15.86
CA CYS A 423 -2.31 -28.08 14.55
C CYS A 423 -0.80 -28.36 14.49
N SER A 424 -0.07 -28.01 15.56
CA SER A 424 1.37 -28.26 15.67
C SER A 424 1.71 -29.74 15.52
N GLN A 425 1.01 -30.60 16.27
CA GLN A 425 1.23 -32.03 16.21
C GLN A 425 0.89 -32.60 14.82
N GLN A 426 -0.18 -32.12 14.20
CA GLN A 426 -0.56 -32.60 12.86
C GLN A 426 0.47 -32.15 11.81
N ILE A 427 0.98 -30.92 11.87
CA ILE A 427 2.06 -30.47 11.00
C ILE A 427 3.29 -31.36 11.14
N ILE A 428 3.71 -31.68 12.37
CA ILE A 428 4.85 -32.59 12.63
C ILE A 428 4.59 -33.96 11.99
N ASN A 429 3.41 -34.51 12.19
CA ASN A 429 3.05 -35.84 11.68
C ASN A 429 3.07 -35.90 10.14
N GLU A 430 2.56 -34.85 9.49
CA GLU A 430 2.47 -34.80 8.03
C GLU A 430 3.80 -34.42 7.34
N THR A 431 4.64 -33.62 8.01
CA THR A 431 5.82 -33.06 7.37
C THR A 431 7.14 -33.65 7.79
N GLY A 432 7.21 -34.31 8.97
CA GLY A 432 8.47 -34.75 9.58
C GLY A 432 9.35 -35.64 8.66
N GLN A 433 8.72 -36.46 7.82
CA GLN A 433 9.45 -37.32 6.85
C GLN A 433 10.07 -36.52 5.67
N TYR A 434 9.66 -35.27 5.43
CA TYR A 434 10.10 -34.44 4.31
C TYR A 434 11.12 -33.38 4.71
N LEU A 435 11.32 -33.16 6.01
CA LEU A 435 12.30 -32.22 6.54
C LEU A 435 13.70 -32.83 6.54
N LYS A 436 14.69 -32.08 6.12
CA LYS A 436 16.09 -32.51 6.05
C LYS A 436 16.90 -31.85 7.17
#